data_0d02619e99d850a4be85f00cc82d2573
#
_entry.id   0d02619e99d850a4be85f00cc82d2573
#
_cell.length_a   1.000
_cell.length_b   1.000
_cell.length_c   1.000
_cell.angle_alpha   90.00
_cell.angle_beta   90.00
_cell.angle_gamma   90.00
#
_symmetry.space_group_name_H-M   'P 1'
#
loop_
_entity.id
_entity.type
_entity.pdbx_description
1 polymer ?
#
loop_
_entity_poly.entity_id
_entity_poly.type
_entity_poly.pdbx_seq_one_letter_code
_entity_poly.pdbx_strand_id
1 'polypeptide(L)'
;MFYYKNWERFCESLSKCDVTLCTAEQSLRLPKGERFVVLKHDVETFVANAHRLATIEHKYGICGSYYVQAYLMSDSENIRLLKEMQEWGHEISYHYDVLDAHAGDYEAAEKDFIKYSKVFADNCFTYGTICQHGNPVKKRVGYTSNRDFFRNKEIRSHYPHLVDMVVNY
;
A
#
# COMPACT_ATOMS: atom_id res chain seq x y z
N MET A 1 11.64 -13.91 -14.32
CA MET A 1 11.64 -12.60 -14.99
C MET A 1 10.21 -12.12 -15.19
N PHE A 2 9.85 -10.94 -14.65
CA PHE A 2 8.52 -10.38 -14.81
C PHE A 2 8.38 -9.73 -16.20
N TYR A 3 7.33 -10.09 -16.94
CA TYR A 3 7.05 -9.49 -18.24
C TYR A 3 5.70 -8.75 -18.20
N TYR A 4 5.68 -7.48 -18.55
CA TYR A 4 4.45 -6.69 -18.65
C TYR A 4 3.38 -7.31 -19.54
N LYS A 5 3.80 -8.01 -20.60
CA LYS A 5 2.88 -8.77 -21.46
C LYS A 5 2.13 -9.89 -20.72
N ASN A 6 2.77 -10.54 -19.74
CA ASN A 6 2.11 -11.54 -18.91
C ASN A 6 1.15 -10.90 -17.92
N TRP A 7 1.53 -9.73 -17.37
CA TRP A 7 0.65 -8.95 -16.54
C TRP A 7 -0.59 -8.51 -17.30
N GLU A 8 -0.44 -8.00 -18.52
CA GLU A 8 -1.54 -7.61 -19.38
C GLU A 8 -2.51 -8.77 -19.64
N ARG A 9 -1.99 -9.97 -19.99
CA ARG A 9 -2.82 -11.18 -20.17
C ARG A 9 -3.55 -11.58 -18.88
N PHE A 10 -2.90 -11.44 -17.73
CA PHE A 10 -3.52 -11.70 -16.44
C PHE A 10 -4.67 -10.71 -16.18
N CYS A 11 -4.45 -9.41 -16.36
CA CYS A 11 -5.48 -8.38 -16.19
C CYS A 11 -6.65 -8.60 -17.16
N GLU A 12 -6.38 -8.94 -18.43
CA GLU A 12 -7.42 -9.29 -19.40
C GLU A 12 -8.25 -10.51 -18.95
N SER A 13 -7.60 -11.53 -18.41
CA SER A 13 -8.31 -12.72 -17.91
C SER A 13 -9.12 -12.39 -16.64
N LEU A 14 -8.53 -11.62 -15.72
CA LEU A 14 -9.16 -11.24 -14.46
C LEU A 14 -10.40 -10.37 -14.70
N SER A 15 -10.36 -9.45 -15.66
CA SER A 15 -11.50 -8.58 -16.00
C SER A 15 -12.72 -9.33 -16.54
N LYS A 16 -12.56 -10.59 -16.94
CA LYS A 16 -13.64 -11.47 -17.41
C LYS A 16 -14.20 -12.40 -16.33
N CYS A 17 -13.61 -12.39 -15.13
CA CYS A 17 -14.05 -13.22 -14.01
C CYS A 17 -15.30 -12.63 -13.35
N ASP A 18 -16.18 -13.51 -12.88
CA ASP A 18 -17.36 -13.14 -12.09
C ASP A 18 -16.97 -12.90 -10.62
N VAL A 19 -16.23 -11.81 -10.38
CA VAL A 19 -15.78 -11.35 -9.06
C VAL A 19 -15.74 -9.82 -9.03
N THR A 20 -15.94 -9.24 -7.86
CA THR A 20 -15.78 -7.80 -7.67
C THR A 20 -14.29 -7.44 -7.64
N LEU A 21 -13.85 -6.59 -8.57
CA LEU A 21 -12.49 -6.05 -8.59
C LEU A 21 -12.50 -4.71 -7.86
N CYS A 22 -11.72 -4.58 -6.79
CA CYS A 22 -11.75 -3.40 -5.95
C CYS A 22 -10.39 -3.12 -5.31
N THR A 23 -10.20 -1.92 -4.78
CA THR A 23 -9.06 -1.59 -3.93
C THR A 23 -9.22 -2.20 -2.53
N ALA A 24 -8.14 -2.22 -1.76
CA ALA A 24 -8.19 -2.71 -0.37
C ALA A 24 -9.15 -1.86 0.47
N GLU A 25 -9.15 -0.54 0.32
CA GLU A 25 -10.07 0.33 1.02
C GLU A 25 -11.54 0.06 0.63
N GLN A 26 -11.82 -0.13 -0.66
CA GLN A 26 -13.15 -0.46 -1.14
C GLN A 26 -13.62 -1.81 -0.59
N SER A 27 -12.72 -2.79 -0.47
CA SER A 27 -13.06 -4.13 0.05
C SER A 27 -13.60 -4.10 1.49
N LEU A 28 -13.20 -3.11 2.29
CA LEU A 28 -13.68 -2.96 3.67
C LEU A 28 -15.18 -2.61 3.76
N ARG A 29 -15.78 -2.17 2.65
CA ARG A 29 -17.19 -1.75 2.56
C ARG A 29 -18.07 -2.75 1.84
N LEU A 30 -17.50 -3.85 1.35
CA LEU A 30 -18.25 -4.88 0.62
C LEU A 30 -19.20 -5.65 1.55
N PRO A 31 -20.36 -6.08 1.05
CA PRO A 31 -21.27 -6.94 1.79
C PRO A 31 -20.60 -8.25 2.23
N LYS A 32 -20.99 -8.77 3.40
CA LYS A 32 -20.48 -10.07 3.87
C LYS A 32 -20.85 -11.17 2.88
N GLY A 33 -19.84 -11.94 2.45
CA GLY A 33 -20.02 -13.05 1.50
C GLY A 33 -19.80 -12.65 0.04
N GLU A 34 -19.56 -11.37 -0.25
CA GLU A 34 -19.14 -10.92 -1.58
C GLU A 34 -17.79 -11.54 -1.96
N ARG A 35 -17.70 -12.05 -3.20
CA ARG A 35 -16.45 -12.57 -3.78
C ARG A 35 -15.70 -11.43 -4.45
N PHE A 36 -14.50 -11.13 -3.98
CA PHE A 36 -13.72 -10.03 -4.53
C PHE A 36 -12.25 -10.39 -4.70
N VAL A 37 -11.56 -9.60 -5.52
CA VAL A 37 -10.10 -9.64 -5.70
C VAL A 37 -9.56 -8.23 -5.53
N VAL A 38 -8.49 -8.11 -4.75
CA VAL A 38 -7.67 -6.91 -4.59
C VAL A 38 -6.30 -7.18 -5.21
N LEU A 39 -5.89 -6.38 -6.18
CA LEU A 39 -4.51 -6.34 -6.62
C LEU A 39 -3.72 -5.42 -5.70
N LYS A 40 -2.73 -5.98 -5.02
CA LYS A 40 -1.89 -5.28 -4.05
C LYS A 40 -0.45 -5.21 -4.54
N HIS A 41 0.11 -4.01 -4.54
CA HIS A 41 1.47 -3.72 -4.98
C HIS A 41 2.24 -2.97 -3.90
N ASP A 42 3.42 -3.49 -3.55
CA ASP A 42 4.35 -2.82 -2.65
C ASP A 42 5.38 -2.06 -3.50
N VAL A 43 5.37 -0.72 -3.39
CA VAL A 43 6.21 0.18 -4.20
C VAL A 43 7.39 0.65 -3.35
N GLU A 44 8.53 0.00 -3.57
CA GLU A 44 9.71 0.17 -2.72
C GLU A 44 10.85 0.91 -3.43
N THR A 45 10.82 1.05 -4.76
CA THR A 45 11.94 1.66 -5.51
C THR A 45 11.48 2.52 -6.69
N PHE A 46 10.94 1.92 -7.76
CA PHE A 46 10.68 2.61 -9.01
C PHE A 46 9.17 2.87 -9.21
N VAL A 47 8.70 4.08 -8.88
CA VAL A 47 7.30 4.48 -9.10
C VAL A 47 6.91 4.37 -10.58
N ALA A 48 7.82 4.65 -11.52
CA ALA A 48 7.55 4.50 -12.95
C ALA A 48 7.17 3.06 -13.35
N ASN A 49 7.72 2.04 -12.68
CA ASN A 49 7.32 0.65 -12.92
C ASN A 49 5.92 0.37 -12.35
N ALA A 50 5.60 0.90 -11.17
CA ALA A 50 4.27 0.80 -10.59
C ALA A 50 3.23 1.50 -11.49
N HIS A 51 3.52 2.71 -11.96
CA HIS A 51 2.68 3.45 -12.89
C HIS A 51 2.42 2.65 -14.19
N ARG A 52 3.44 1.97 -14.72
CA ARG A 52 3.25 1.11 -15.90
C ARG A 52 2.33 -0.09 -15.63
N LEU A 53 2.38 -0.68 -14.42
CA LEU A 53 1.43 -1.72 -14.03
C LEU A 53 0.01 -1.15 -13.93
N ALA A 54 -0.14 -0.01 -13.26
CA ALA A 54 -1.41 0.70 -13.12
C ALA A 54 -2.04 1.07 -14.46
N THR A 55 -1.23 1.51 -15.44
CA THR A 55 -1.68 1.76 -16.82
C THR A 55 -2.32 0.53 -17.44
N ILE A 56 -1.71 -0.64 -17.24
CA ILE A 56 -2.26 -1.90 -17.76
C ILE A 56 -3.56 -2.25 -17.03
N GLU A 57 -3.59 -2.15 -15.71
CA GLU A 57 -4.78 -2.42 -14.90
C GLU A 57 -5.94 -1.50 -15.29
N HIS A 58 -5.69 -0.19 -15.39
CA HIS A 58 -6.67 0.80 -15.81
C HIS A 58 -7.27 0.49 -17.19
N LYS A 59 -6.45 0.04 -18.16
CA LYS A 59 -6.89 -0.38 -19.49
C LYS A 59 -7.98 -1.47 -19.42
N TYR A 60 -7.96 -2.32 -18.41
CA TYR A 60 -8.92 -3.41 -18.20
C TYR A 60 -9.96 -3.10 -17.13
N GLY A 61 -10.08 -1.83 -16.70
CA GLY A 61 -11.05 -1.39 -15.68
C GLY A 61 -10.76 -1.89 -14.28
N ILE A 62 -9.51 -2.22 -13.98
CA ILE A 62 -9.07 -2.72 -12.68
C ILE A 62 -8.44 -1.59 -11.89
N CYS A 63 -8.87 -1.42 -10.64
CA CYS A 63 -8.24 -0.53 -9.67
C CYS A 63 -7.49 -1.36 -8.63
N GLY A 64 -6.16 -1.18 -8.54
CA GLY A 64 -5.31 -1.83 -7.55
C GLY A 64 -4.98 -0.92 -6.36
N SER A 65 -4.39 -1.49 -5.32
CA SER A 65 -3.88 -0.76 -4.15
C SER A 65 -2.36 -0.75 -4.16
N TYR A 66 -1.78 0.44 -4.19
CA TYR A 66 -0.34 0.69 -4.28
C TYR A 66 0.16 1.26 -2.95
N TYR A 67 0.91 0.45 -2.21
CA TYR A 67 1.53 0.84 -0.94
C TYR A 67 2.92 1.37 -1.22
N VAL A 68 3.12 2.67 -0.99
CA VAL A 68 4.30 3.43 -1.43
C VAL A 68 5.16 3.77 -0.22
N GLN A 69 6.47 3.53 -0.31
CA GLN A 69 7.40 4.00 0.71
C GLN A 69 7.54 5.53 0.68
N ALA A 70 7.45 6.16 1.85
CA ALA A 70 7.35 7.62 1.97
C ALA A 70 8.54 8.39 1.38
N TYR A 71 9.75 7.81 1.38
CA TYR A 71 10.93 8.47 0.81
C TYR A 71 10.81 8.71 -0.71
N LEU A 72 10.00 7.90 -1.41
CA LEU A 72 9.74 8.08 -2.84
C LEU A 72 8.95 9.35 -3.15
N MET A 73 8.27 9.91 -2.14
CA MET A 73 7.52 11.17 -2.24
C MET A 73 8.41 12.42 -2.23
N SER A 74 9.73 12.27 -2.09
CA SER A 74 10.68 13.39 -2.22
C SER A 74 10.91 13.84 -3.67
N ASP A 75 10.53 13.02 -4.65
CA ASP A 75 10.65 13.29 -6.07
C ASP A 75 9.29 13.75 -6.63
N SER A 76 9.26 14.95 -7.21
CA SER A 76 8.05 15.54 -7.79
C SER A 76 7.50 14.73 -8.97
N GLU A 77 8.35 14.05 -9.74
CA GLU A 77 7.91 13.20 -10.84
C GLU A 77 7.21 11.94 -10.30
N ASN A 78 7.71 11.36 -9.22
CA ASN A 78 7.03 10.27 -8.54
C ASN A 78 5.64 10.70 -8.05
N ILE A 79 5.53 11.89 -7.44
CA ILE A 79 4.24 12.44 -6.99
C ILE A 79 3.29 12.60 -8.17
N ARG A 80 3.76 13.13 -9.30
CA ARG A 80 2.95 13.30 -10.52
C ARG A 80 2.40 11.97 -11.01
N LEU A 81 3.24 10.94 -11.11
CA LEU A 81 2.84 9.60 -11.54
C LEU A 81 1.82 8.96 -10.59
N LEU A 82 2.02 9.10 -9.28
CA LEU A 82 1.11 8.58 -8.27
C LEU A 82 -0.25 9.30 -8.30
N LYS A 83 -0.28 10.60 -8.57
CA LYS A 83 -1.53 11.34 -8.75
C LYS A 83 -2.31 10.88 -9.98
N GLU A 84 -1.63 10.64 -11.09
CA GLU A 84 -2.24 10.09 -12.30
C GLU A 84 -2.86 8.71 -12.01
N MET A 85 -2.16 7.85 -11.26
CA MET A 85 -2.70 6.56 -10.83
C MET A 85 -3.94 6.73 -9.93
N GLN A 86 -3.93 7.71 -9.01
CA GLN A 86 -5.08 8.03 -8.17
C GLN A 86 -6.29 8.51 -9.00
N GLU A 87 -6.06 9.33 -10.02
CA GLU A 87 -7.12 9.80 -10.95
C GLU A 87 -7.75 8.63 -11.73
N TRP A 88 -7.01 7.56 -11.99
CA TRP A 88 -7.53 6.32 -12.58
C TRP A 88 -8.31 5.44 -11.59
N GLY A 89 -8.38 5.84 -10.32
CA GLY A 89 -9.11 5.13 -9.27
C GLY A 89 -8.28 4.13 -8.46
N HIS A 90 -6.96 4.06 -8.67
CA HIS A 90 -6.09 3.25 -7.81
C HIS A 90 -5.96 3.87 -6.42
N GLU A 91 -5.87 3.03 -5.42
CA GLU A 91 -5.55 3.45 -4.04
C GLU A 91 -4.03 3.65 -3.91
N ILE A 92 -3.63 4.87 -3.49
CA ILE A 92 -2.25 5.20 -3.15
C ILE A 92 -2.14 5.32 -1.64
N SER A 93 -1.39 4.44 -1.02
CA SER A 93 -1.36 4.28 0.42
C SER A 93 0.06 4.12 0.96
N TYR A 94 0.24 4.22 2.29
CA TYR A 94 1.55 4.19 2.92
C TYR A 94 2.07 2.77 3.16
N HIS A 95 3.26 2.48 2.62
CA HIS A 95 4.05 1.28 2.91
C HIS A 95 5.06 1.59 4.02
N TYR A 96 4.66 1.35 5.27
CA TYR A 96 5.45 1.80 6.43
C TYR A 96 6.53 0.81 6.86
N ASP A 97 7.69 1.34 7.31
CA ASP A 97 8.83 0.57 7.85
C ASP A 97 9.38 1.17 9.16
N VAL A 98 8.58 1.99 9.81
CA VAL A 98 9.00 2.87 10.91
C VAL A 98 9.59 2.15 12.12
N LEU A 99 9.08 0.95 12.48
CA LEU A 99 9.62 0.23 13.63
C LEU A 99 11.00 -0.38 13.33
N ASP A 100 11.19 -0.86 12.12
CA ASP A 100 12.49 -1.34 11.63
C ASP A 100 13.50 -0.19 11.50
N ALA A 101 13.07 1.00 11.08
CA ALA A 101 13.92 2.18 10.98
C ALA A 101 14.48 2.61 12.34
N HIS A 102 13.70 2.42 13.41
CA HIS A 102 14.05 2.82 14.78
C HIS A 102 14.40 1.64 15.70
N ALA A 103 14.73 0.47 15.14
CA ALA A 103 15.18 -0.72 15.88
C ALA A 103 14.27 -1.12 17.07
N GLY A 104 12.95 -0.93 16.93
CA GLY A 104 11.96 -1.29 17.92
C GLY A 104 11.60 -0.17 18.92
N ASP A 105 12.12 1.03 18.75
CA ASP A 105 11.70 2.20 19.51
C ASP A 105 10.35 2.72 18.99
N TYR A 106 9.29 2.45 19.75
CA TYR A 106 7.92 2.79 19.38
C TYR A 106 7.66 4.30 19.36
N GLU A 107 8.26 5.07 20.27
CA GLU A 107 8.07 6.53 20.32
C GLU A 107 8.70 7.21 19.10
N ALA A 108 9.94 6.85 18.77
CA ALA A 108 10.61 7.34 17.58
C ALA A 108 9.91 6.89 16.30
N ALA A 109 9.45 5.64 16.25
CA ALA A 109 8.69 5.09 15.12
C ALA A 109 7.37 5.83 14.90
N GLU A 110 6.65 6.19 15.97
CA GLU A 110 5.39 6.93 15.85
C GLU A 110 5.62 8.36 15.35
N LYS A 111 6.66 9.04 15.82
CA LYS A 111 7.04 10.38 15.31
C LYS A 111 7.28 10.36 13.80
N ASP A 112 7.99 9.34 13.30
CA ASP A 112 8.24 9.18 11.87
C ASP A 112 6.97 8.76 11.12
N PHE A 113 6.12 7.92 11.69
CA PHE A 113 4.84 7.57 11.09
C PHE A 113 3.96 8.80 10.88
N ILE A 114 3.86 9.69 11.88
CA ILE A 114 3.12 10.95 11.78
C ILE A 114 3.72 11.85 10.70
N LYS A 115 5.04 12.01 10.71
CA LYS A 115 5.77 12.82 9.73
C LYS A 115 5.52 12.35 8.30
N TYR A 116 5.62 11.04 8.05
CA TYR A 116 5.43 10.48 6.72
C TYR A 116 3.97 10.44 6.30
N SER A 117 3.04 10.16 7.21
CA SER A 117 1.60 10.29 6.92
C SER A 117 1.24 11.71 6.49
N LYS A 118 1.88 12.72 7.09
CA LYS A 118 1.71 14.11 6.68
C LYS A 118 2.20 14.36 5.24
N VAL A 119 3.28 13.72 4.79
CA VAL A 119 3.76 13.85 3.41
C VAL A 119 2.71 13.39 2.41
N PHE A 120 2.00 12.28 2.69
CA PHE A 120 0.89 11.84 1.85
C PHE A 120 -0.26 12.85 1.86
N ALA A 121 -0.67 13.32 3.04
CA ALA A 121 -1.76 14.30 3.19
C ALA A 121 -1.45 15.63 2.48
N ASP A 122 -0.23 16.15 2.61
CA ASP A 122 0.23 17.38 1.96
C ASP A 122 0.20 17.27 0.42
N ASN A 123 0.30 16.05 -0.10
CA ASN A 123 0.17 15.75 -1.53
C ASN A 123 -1.23 15.26 -1.92
N CYS A 124 -2.24 15.45 -1.07
CA CYS A 124 -3.63 15.09 -1.33
C CYS A 124 -3.85 13.57 -1.56
N PHE A 125 -3.01 12.72 -0.98
CA PHE A 125 -3.27 11.29 -0.89
C PHE A 125 -3.98 10.98 0.43
N THR A 126 -5.23 10.53 0.34
CA THR A 126 -6.01 10.06 1.49
C THR A 126 -6.16 8.55 1.40
N TYR A 127 -5.99 7.86 2.52
CA TYR A 127 -6.07 6.40 2.56
C TYR A 127 -6.67 5.90 3.88
N GLY A 128 -7.43 4.83 3.78
CA GLY A 128 -7.99 4.10 4.93
C GLY A 128 -7.22 2.81 5.25
N THR A 129 -6.34 2.37 4.34
CA THR A 129 -5.52 1.18 4.53
C THR A 129 -4.03 1.52 4.48
N ILE A 130 -3.23 0.72 5.16
CA ILE A 130 -1.76 0.79 5.16
C ILE A 130 -1.19 -0.61 5.08
N CYS A 131 0.07 -0.73 4.74
CA CYS A 131 0.77 -2.00 4.74
C CYS A 131 2.19 -1.87 5.27
N GLN A 132 2.60 -2.81 6.10
CA GLN A 132 3.97 -2.85 6.59
C GLN A 132 4.96 -3.26 5.49
N HIS A 133 6.15 -2.65 5.50
CA HIS A 133 7.30 -3.16 4.76
C HIS A 133 7.87 -4.42 5.44
N GLY A 134 8.04 -5.48 4.66
CA GLY A 134 8.70 -6.70 5.11
C GLY A 134 10.21 -6.64 4.89
N ASN A 135 11.00 -6.98 5.91
CA ASN A 135 12.45 -7.12 5.76
C ASN A 135 12.90 -8.45 6.42
N PRO A 136 12.88 -9.57 5.66
CA PRO A 136 13.14 -10.89 6.22
C PRO A 136 14.58 -11.10 6.69
N VAL A 137 15.53 -10.30 6.21
CA VAL A 137 16.95 -10.43 6.57
C VAL A 137 17.36 -9.55 7.74
N LYS A 138 16.48 -8.64 8.19
CA LYS A 138 16.79 -7.74 9.29
C LYS A 138 16.81 -8.50 10.62
N LYS A 139 17.93 -8.39 11.35
CA LYS A 139 18.02 -8.87 12.74
C LYS A 139 17.29 -7.90 13.66
N ARG A 140 16.37 -8.41 14.49
CA ARG A 140 15.54 -7.64 15.43
C ARG A 140 15.78 -8.08 16.86
N VAL A 141 15.68 -7.15 17.80
CA VAL A 141 15.78 -7.41 19.23
C VAL A 141 14.58 -6.73 19.90
N GLY A 142 13.77 -7.50 20.63
CA GLY A 142 12.63 -6.98 21.37
C GLY A 142 11.34 -6.78 20.55
N TYR A 143 11.37 -7.02 19.24
CA TYR A 143 10.20 -6.97 18.35
C TYR A 143 10.38 -7.96 17.19
N THR A 144 9.31 -8.28 16.45
CA THR A 144 9.35 -9.34 15.41
C THR A 144 9.34 -8.76 13.98
N SER A 145 8.64 -7.66 13.76
CA SER A 145 8.53 -7.02 12.46
C SER A 145 7.93 -5.61 12.58
N ASN A 146 7.89 -4.84 11.50
CA ASN A 146 7.16 -3.58 11.44
C ASN A 146 5.67 -3.72 11.83
N ARG A 147 5.08 -4.90 11.63
CA ARG A 147 3.71 -5.23 12.03
C ARG A 147 3.45 -4.97 13.51
N ASP A 148 4.44 -5.16 14.37
CA ASP A 148 4.29 -4.98 15.82
C ASP A 148 3.96 -3.54 16.18
N PHE A 149 4.27 -2.58 15.33
CA PHE A 149 3.87 -1.18 15.48
C PHE A 149 2.35 -1.05 15.65
N PHE A 150 1.56 -1.56 14.72
CA PHE A 150 0.09 -1.52 14.79
C PHE A 150 -0.55 -2.62 15.67
N ARG A 151 0.23 -3.58 16.16
CA ARG A 151 -0.18 -4.52 17.20
C ARG A 151 -0.08 -3.95 18.61
N ASN A 152 0.72 -2.90 18.80
CA ASN A 152 0.74 -2.15 20.03
C ASN A 152 -0.62 -1.45 20.23
N LYS A 153 -1.27 -1.72 21.37
CA LYS A 153 -2.64 -1.24 21.64
C LYS A 153 -2.72 0.28 21.77
N GLU A 154 -1.69 0.90 22.32
CA GLU A 154 -1.60 2.36 22.47
C GLU A 154 -1.51 3.00 21.08
N ILE A 155 -0.52 2.61 20.26
CA ILE A 155 -0.38 3.08 18.88
C ILE A 155 -1.68 2.86 18.09
N ARG A 156 -2.26 1.66 18.18
CA ARG A 156 -3.48 1.34 17.47
C ARG A 156 -4.66 2.25 17.84
N SER A 157 -4.73 2.70 19.09
CA SER A 157 -5.78 3.60 19.57
C SER A 157 -5.68 5.02 18.99
N HIS A 158 -4.48 5.46 18.57
CA HIS A 158 -4.27 6.77 17.94
C HIS A 158 -4.75 6.80 16.48
N TYR A 159 -4.83 5.62 15.82
CA TYR A 159 -5.19 5.50 14.39
C TYR A 159 -6.39 4.55 14.16
N PRO A 160 -7.56 4.79 14.80
CA PRO A 160 -8.70 3.87 14.71
C PRO A 160 -9.27 3.73 13.30
N HIS A 161 -9.03 4.73 12.45
CA HIS A 161 -9.51 4.79 11.07
C HIS A 161 -8.64 4.02 10.07
N LEU A 162 -7.41 3.65 10.43
CA LEU A 162 -6.50 2.93 9.53
C LEU A 162 -6.65 1.41 9.69
N VAL A 163 -6.61 0.68 8.60
CA VAL A 163 -6.57 -0.78 8.58
C VAL A 163 -5.22 -1.25 8.02
N ASP A 164 -4.48 -2.01 8.83
CA ASP A 164 -3.22 -2.61 8.39
C ASP A 164 -3.51 -3.87 7.55
N MET A 165 -3.25 -3.77 6.25
CA MET A 165 -3.49 -4.84 5.27
C MET A 165 -2.36 -5.86 5.29
N VAL A 166 -2.36 -6.65 6.34
CA VAL A 166 -1.41 -7.75 6.52
C VAL A 166 -1.84 -8.95 5.68
N VAL A 167 -0.95 -9.42 4.81
CA VAL A 167 -1.13 -10.71 4.16
C VAL A 167 -0.81 -11.81 5.18
N ASN A 168 -1.81 -12.60 5.55
CA ASN A 168 -1.60 -13.84 6.29
C ASN A 168 -1.33 -14.94 5.26
N TYR A 169 -0.09 -15.45 5.26
CA TYR A 169 0.27 -16.66 4.52
C TYR A 169 -0.12 -17.90 5.32
#